data_5bd341c08000affe916cc0e0ddd446b3
#
_entry.id   5bd341c08000affe916cc0e0ddd446b3
#
_cell.length_a   1.000
_cell.length_b   1.000
_cell.length_c   1.000
_cell.angle_alpha   90.00
_cell.angle_beta   90.00
_cell.angle_gamma   90.00
#
_symmetry.space_group_name_H-M   'P 1'
#
loop_
_entity.id
_entity.type
_entity.pdbx_description
1 polymer ?
#
loop_
_entity_poly.entity_id
_entity_poly.type
_entity_poly.pdbx_seq_one_letter_code
_entity_poly.pdbx_strand_id
1 'polypeptide(L)'
;MKEEEGKRLARAPREGMAELVEYMKLVGVEFGDIRRERAMERYMTGLLTDHPNKNCETLGEVLPGTNQQRLHNLLTGMEWDEESLNRGRVEVMAKMGSEGDGVLLLDPTDFPKQGKMSVGVARQYSGSLGKIANCQVSVNCYYAERNVAWPVSTRLYLPEEWSSDPERCQKAGIPKEETRHKKKSEIALDLLSKAKTLGIRYRAVIADAGLGDDPSFLDSLEMGKERYVVDVNKDFRISLSPKGLSQRADDLTAGLPRSAWKMVRWREGSEGKWLRGSFTAMRCWRVDGQGLRKIGWLMAERELPDGEGRNKWHWSNFPPSTPLERLVELMHRRHHIEQFHQEAKTLLGWDQYQGRLWRGFHRNAIITMLAYSFLVWLEFQQRQSIKLPGRPRQPFSPSKGPSSSIPPFHPSPHR
;
A
#
# COMPACT_ATOMS: atom_id res chain seq x y z
N MET A 1 34.06 -8.13 -18.31
CA MET A 1 33.19 -7.92 -17.13
C MET A 1 31.87 -7.24 -17.48
N LYS A 2 31.83 -5.99 -17.95
CA LYS A 2 30.57 -5.30 -18.35
C LYS A 2 29.77 -6.02 -19.45
N GLU A 3 30.44 -6.72 -20.36
CA GLU A 3 29.80 -7.47 -21.46
C GLU A 3 29.21 -8.82 -21.02
N GLU A 4 29.80 -9.46 -20.01
CA GLU A 4 29.25 -10.68 -19.41
C GLU A 4 28.08 -10.40 -18.45
N GLU A 5 28.12 -9.27 -17.72
CA GLU A 5 27.02 -8.81 -16.89
C GLU A 5 25.78 -8.42 -17.73
N GLY A 6 26.01 -7.75 -18.89
CA GLY A 6 24.98 -7.47 -19.88
C GLY A 6 24.38 -8.74 -20.50
N LYS A 7 25.19 -9.79 -20.72
CA LYS A 7 24.72 -11.09 -21.21
C LYS A 7 23.96 -11.90 -20.16
N ARG A 8 24.28 -11.74 -18.87
CA ARG A 8 23.57 -12.38 -17.77
C ARG A 8 22.19 -11.75 -17.54
N LEU A 9 22.09 -10.42 -17.58
CA LEU A 9 20.84 -9.68 -17.53
C LEU A 9 19.95 -9.93 -18.76
N ALA A 10 20.54 -10.22 -19.93
CA ALA A 10 19.80 -10.56 -21.15
C ALA A 10 19.26 -12.00 -21.18
N ARG A 11 19.77 -12.93 -20.36
CA ARG A 11 19.32 -14.34 -20.32
C ARG A 11 18.22 -14.59 -19.31
N ALA A 12 18.29 -14.00 -18.11
CA ALA A 12 17.25 -14.14 -17.08
C ALA A 12 15.87 -13.61 -17.52
N PRO A 13 15.76 -12.46 -18.25
CA PRO A 13 14.46 -11.92 -18.67
C PRO A 13 13.75 -12.71 -19.80
N ARG A 14 14.40 -13.64 -20.47
CA ARG A 14 13.75 -14.34 -21.61
C ARG A 14 12.74 -15.39 -21.18
N GLU A 15 12.94 -16.05 -20.06
CA GLU A 15 11.99 -17.03 -19.52
C GLU A 15 10.84 -16.34 -18.76
N GLY A 16 11.13 -15.23 -18.03
CA GLY A 16 10.08 -14.42 -17.40
C GLY A 16 9.36 -13.47 -18.35
N MET A 17 9.85 -13.27 -19.57
CA MET A 17 9.21 -12.36 -20.55
C MET A 17 7.94 -12.92 -21.17
N ALA A 18 7.79 -14.23 -21.29
CA ALA A 18 6.58 -14.83 -21.84
C ALA A 18 5.38 -14.57 -20.91
N GLU A 19 5.54 -14.82 -19.62
CA GLU A 19 4.51 -14.57 -18.62
C GLU A 19 4.22 -13.08 -18.47
N LEU A 20 5.23 -12.21 -18.54
CA LEU A 20 5.02 -10.76 -18.50
C LEU A 20 4.22 -10.27 -19.71
N VAL A 21 4.55 -10.77 -20.92
CA VAL A 21 3.81 -10.45 -22.15
C VAL A 21 2.37 -10.96 -22.08
N GLU A 22 2.16 -12.17 -21.54
CA GLU A 22 0.82 -12.72 -21.31
C GLU A 22 0.03 -11.84 -20.32
N TYR A 23 0.63 -11.50 -19.20
CA TYR A 23 0.00 -10.63 -18.21
C TYR A 23 -0.35 -9.25 -18.78
N MET A 24 0.55 -8.63 -19.55
CA MET A 24 0.29 -7.34 -20.19
C MET A 24 -0.88 -7.42 -21.19
N LYS A 25 -1.01 -8.52 -21.92
CA LYS A 25 -2.16 -8.76 -22.81
C LYS A 25 -3.46 -8.94 -22.03
N LEU A 26 -3.43 -9.68 -20.91
CA LEU A 26 -4.59 -9.84 -20.03
C LEU A 26 -5.06 -8.51 -19.45
N VAL A 27 -4.14 -7.62 -19.12
CA VAL A 27 -4.43 -6.27 -18.62
C VAL A 27 -5.01 -5.37 -19.73
N GLY A 28 -4.87 -5.77 -21.00
CA GLY A 28 -5.36 -5.00 -22.13
C GLY A 28 -4.53 -3.74 -22.39
N VAL A 29 -3.21 -3.86 -22.25
CA VAL A 29 -2.28 -2.76 -22.51
C VAL A 29 -2.17 -2.53 -24.01
N GLU A 30 -3.03 -1.68 -24.55
CA GLU A 30 -2.99 -1.27 -25.95
C GLU A 30 -2.46 0.18 -26.05
N PHE A 31 -1.23 0.33 -26.51
CA PHE A 31 -0.63 1.66 -26.69
C PHE A 31 -0.82 2.22 -28.12
N GLY A 32 -1.27 1.40 -29.07
CA GLY A 32 -1.41 1.79 -30.46
C GLY A 32 -0.07 2.18 -31.16
N ASP A 33 1.06 2.03 -30.45
CA ASP A 33 2.40 2.34 -30.95
C ASP A 33 3.40 1.38 -30.31
N ILE A 34 4.07 0.59 -31.14
CA ILE A 34 5.07 -0.41 -30.73
C ILE A 34 6.24 0.20 -29.91
N ARG A 35 6.54 1.49 -30.10
CA ARG A 35 7.60 2.16 -29.32
C ARG A 35 7.18 2.35 -27.86
N ARG A 36 5.90 2.65 -27.60
CA ARG A 36 5.34 2.78 -26.26
C ARG A 36 5.28 1.41 -25.57
N GLU A 37 4.81 0.40 -26.26
CA GLU A 37 4.78 -0.98 -25.74
C GLU A 37 6.17 -1.46 -25.33
N ARG A 38 7.17 -1.27 -26.20
CA ARG A 38 8.56 -1.61 -25.91
C ARG A 38 9.12 -0.81 -24.73
N ALA A 39 8.81 0.49 -24.63
CA ALA A 39 9.27 1.31 -23.51
C ALA A 39 8.66 0.84 -22.19
N MET A 40 7.36 0.49 -22.17
CA MET A 40 6.66 -0.07 -21.00
C MET A 40 7.26 -1.42 -20.60
N GLU A 41 7.39 -2.34 -21.55
CA GLU A 41 8.00 -3.65 -21.33
C GLU A 41 9.41 -3.52 -20.73
N ARG A 42 10.25 -2.63 -21.29
CA ARG A 42 11.61 -2.41 -20.78
C ARG A 42 11.61 -1.79 -19.38
N TYR A 43 10.74 -0.83 -19.12
CA TYR A 43 10.64 -0.24 -17.79
C TYR A 43 10.21 -1.27 -16.76
N MET A 44 9.16 -2.05 -17.05
CA MET A 44 8.71 -3.13 -16.17
C MET A 44 9.81 -4.20 -15.96
N THR A 45 10.47 -4.62 -17.03
CA THR A 45 11.61 -5.55 -16.92
C THR A 45 12.68 -5.00 -15.98
N GLY A 46 12.99 -3.70 -16.08
CA GLY A 46 13.95 -3.04 -15.21
C GLY A 46 13.53 -3.05 -13.73
N LEU A 47 12.26 -2.77 -13.45
CA LEU A 47 11.74 -2.84 -12.09
C LEU A 47 11.79 -4.27 -11.50
N LEU A 48 11.69 -5.28 -12.35
CA LEU A 48 11.70 -6.70 -11.97
C LEU A 48 13.10 -7.32 -11.87
N THR A 49 14.16 -6.58 -12.21
CA THR A 49 15.56 -7.05 -12.05
C THR A 49 16.02 -6.93 -10.60
N ASP A 50 17.14 -7.58 -10.28
CA ASP A 50 17.82 -7.45 -8.97
C ASP A 50 18.71 -6.20 -8.88
N HIS A 51 18.65 -5.29 -9.85
CA HIS A 51 19.49 -4.11 -9.87
C HIS A 51 19.14 -3.19 -8.67
N PRO A 52 20.13 -2.73 -7.88
CA PRO A 52 19.86 -1.95 -6.67
C PRO A 52 19.29 -0.55 -6.95
N ASN A 53 19.62 0.03 -8.12
CA ASN A 53 19.16 1.35 -8.54
C ASN A 53 18.20 1.25 -9.73
N LYS A 54 16.93 1.59 -9.54
CA LYS A 54 15.86 1.42 -10.52
C LYS A 54 15.26 2.74 -11.02
N ASN A 55 16.10 3.76 -11.15
CA ASN A 55 15.74 5.02 -11.80
C ASN A 55 15.96 4.95 -13.32
N CYS A 56 15.41 5.91 -14.08
CA CYS A 56 15.49 5.90 -15.54
C CYS A 56 16.93 5.95 -16.10
N GLU A 57 17.84 6.60 -15.38
CA GLU A 57 19.25 6.73 -15.77
C GLU A 57 19.90 5.35 -15.72
N THR A 58 19.94 4.74 -14.55
CA THR A 58 20.57 3.45 -14.33
C THR A 58 19.92 2.33 -15.17
N LEU A 59 18.58 2.29 -15.21
CA LEU A 59 17.89 1.31 -16.05
C LEU A 59 18.17 1.52 -17.55
N GLY A 60 18.32 2.78 -17.98
CA GLY A 60 18.69 3.10 -19.36
C GLY A 60 20.11 2.67 -19.76
N GLU A 61 21.00 2.53 -18.78
CA GLU A 61 22.38 2.06 -18.99
C GLU A 61 22.49 0.52 -19.03
N VAL A 62 21.72 -0.16 -18.16
CA VAL A 62 21.86 -1.62 -17.97
C VAL A 62 20.93 -2.44 -18.86
N LEU A 63 19.81 -1.89 -19.31
CA LEU A 63 18.83 -2.62 -20.11
C LEU A 63 19.12 -2.51 -21.62
N PRO A 64 19.21 -3.64 -22.33
CA PRO A 64 19.40 -3.61 -23.78
C PRO A 64 18.16 -3.05 -24.51
N GLY A 65 18.40 -2.30 -25.59
CA GLY A 65 17.33 -1.80 -26.47
C GLY A 65 16.51 -0.62 -25.93
N THR A 66 16.98 0.00 -24.84
CA THR A 66 16.42 1.25 -24.29
C THR A 66 17.54 2.21 -23.88
N ASN A 67 17.16 3.39 -23.39
CA ASN A 67 18.05 4.38 -22.80
C ASN A 67 17.26 5.27 -21.83
N GLN A 68 17.97 6.07 -21.05
CA GLN A 68 17.39 7.01 -20.09
C GLN A 68 16.27 7.88 -20.69
N GLN A 69 16.52 8.44 -21.87
CA GLN A 69 15.57 9.36 -22.53
C GLN A 69 14.24 8.66 -22.88
N ARG A 70 14.28 7.42 -23.38
CA ARG A 70 13.07 6.64 -23.69
C ARG A 70 12.27 6.31 -22.44
N LEU A 71 12.93 5.87 -21.37
CA LEU A 71 12.27 5.55 -20.10
C LEU A 71 11.69 6.80 -19.45
N HIS A 72 12.42 7.91 -19.46
CA HIS A 72 11.91 9.19 -18.99
C HIS A 72 10.72 9.68 -19.83
N ASN A 73 10.79 9.55 -21.15
CA ASN A 73 9.71 9.94 -22.06
C ASN A 73 8.44 9.11 -21.88
N LEU A 74 8.55 7.81 -21.55
CA LEU A 74 7.41 6.97 -21.17
C LEU A 74 6.64 7.59 -19.99
N LEU A 75 7.37 8.08 -18.99
CA LEU A 75 6.76 8.63 -17.78
C LEU A 75 6.22 10.07 -17.98
N THR A 76 6.79 10.87 -18.88
CA THR A 76 6.51 12.30 -18.93
C THR A 76 5.94 12.81 -20.24
N GLY A 77 6.38 12.27 -21.38
CA GLY A 77 6.10 12.82 -22.71
C GLY A 77 5.20 11.95 -23.60
N MET A 78 5.32 10.61 -23.52
CA MET A 78 4.47 9.75 -24.34
C MET A 78 3.02 9.82 -23.90
N GLU A 79 2.11 9.86 -24.86
CA GLU A 79 0.67 9.82 -24.57
C GLU A 79 0.21 8.35 -24.42
N TRP A 80 -0.35 8.04 -23.27
CA TRP A 80 -1.02 6.78 -22.96
C TRP A 80 -2.00 6.98 -21.80
N ASP A 81 -3.03 6.15 -21.75
CA ASP A 81 -4.11 6.27 -20.78
C ASP A 81 -3.80 5.46 -19.50
N GLU A 82 -3.44 6.18 -18.45
CA GLU A 82 -3.10 5.65 -17.15
C GLU A 82 -4.30 5.00 -16.45
N GLU A 83 -5.47 5.60 -16.62
CA GLU A 83 -6.70 5.12 -15.99
C GLU A 83 -7.19 3.82 -16.64
N SER A 84 -7.13 3.73 -17.97
CA SER A 84 -7.45 2.50 -18.70
C SER A 84 -6.51 1.37 -18.32
N LEU A 85 -5.20 1.63 -18.27
CA LEU A 85 -4.21 0.65 -17.82
C LEU A 85 -4.49 0.17 -16.39
N ASN A 86 -4.76 1.10 -15.46
CA ASN A 86 -5.06 0.73 -14.08
C ASN A 86 -6.36 -0.05 -13.96
N ARG A 87 -7.38 0.30 -14.74
CA ARG A 87 -8.66 -0.44 -14.79
C ARG A 87 -8.46 -1.88 -15.25
N GLY A 88 -7.79 -2.09 -16.37
CA GLY A 88 -7.51 -3.44 -16.89
C GLY A 88 -6.71 -4.27 -15.88
N ARG A 89 -5.70 -3.67 -15.22
CA ARG A 89 -4.95 -4.32 -14.15
C ARG A 89 -5.86 -4.74 -12.99
N VAL A 90 -6.72 -3.85 -12.51
CA VAL A 90 -7.66 -4.13 -11.42
C VAL A 90 -8.65 -5.23 -11.82
N GLU A 91 -9.16 -5.22 -13.04
CA GLU A 91 -10.07 -6.26 -13.55
C GLU A 91 -9.41 -7.65 -13.56
N VAL A 92 -8.13 -7.74 -13.95
CA VAL A 92 -7.37 -9.00 -13.87
C VAL A 92 -7.22 -9.45 -12.43
N MET A 93 -6.80 -8.54 -11.54
CA MET A 93 -6.54 -8.85 -10.14
C MET A 93 -7.81 -9.22 -9.38
N ALA A 94 -8.93 -8.55 -9.64
CA ALA A 94 -10.21 -8.83 -9.00
C ALA A 94 -10.77 -10.23 -9.31
N LYS A 95 -10.36 -10.84 -10.43
CA LYS A 95 -10.75 -12.22 -10.79
C LYS A 95 -10.00 -13.29 -10.00
N MET A 96 -8.88 -12.93 -9.34
CA MET A 96 -8.06 -13.89 -8.60
C MET A 96 -8.56 -14.17 -7.19
N GLY A 97 -9.22 -13.20 -6.56
CA GLY A 97 -9.82 -13.34 -5.25
C GLY A 97 -11.33 -13.56 -5.38
N SER A 98 -11.93 -14.38 -4.53
CA SER A 98 -13.39 -14.59 -4.62
C SER A 98 -14.03 -15.20 -3.37
N GLU A 99 -13.35 -15.23 -2.24
CA GLU A 99 -13.97 -15.70 -0.99
C GLU A 99 -14.98 -14.67 -0.45
N GLY A 100 -15.04 -13.47 -1.06
CA GLY A 100 -15.96 -12.39 -0.70
C GLY A 100 -15.70 -11.79 0.68
N ASP A 101 -14.51 -11.99 1.21
CA ASP A 101 -14.06 -11.50 2.53
C ASP A 101 -12.95 -10.43 2.40
N GLY A 102 -12.86 -9.81 1.25
CA GLY A 102 -11.88 -8.76 0.97
C GLY A 102 -12.08 -7.51 1.81
N VAL A 103 -10.99 -6.81 2.06
CA VAL A 103 -10.97 -5.50 2.72
C VAL A 103 -10.20 -4.50 1.87
N LEU A 104 -10.55 -3.21 1.99
CA LEU A 104 -9.75 -2.13 1.45
C LEU A 104 -8.90 -1.51 2.57
N LEU A 105 -7.62 -1.42 2.33
CA LEU A 105 -6.64 -0.84 3.24
C LEU A 105 -6.27 0.55 2.71
N LEU A 106 -6.36 1.55 3.56
CA LEU A 106 -6.01 2.94 3.24
C LEU A 106 -4.84 3.36 4.14
N ASP A 107 -3.72 3.71 3.53
CA ASP A 107 -2.52 4.05 4.29
C ASP A 107 -1.61 5.02 3.50
N PRO A 108 -1.13 6.12 4.12
CA PRO A 108 -0.14 6.98 3.51
C PRO A 108 1.25 6.33 3.53
N THR A 109 2.07 6.64 2.51
CA THR A 109 3.50 6.33 2.56
C THR A 109 4.32 7.52 2.07
N ASP A 110 5.53 7.68 2.59
CA ASP A 110 6.41 8.78 2.28
C ASP A 110 7.62 8.37 1.43
N PHE A 111 8.15 9.32 0.69
CA PHE A 111 9.31 9.19 -0.19
C PHE A 111 10.30 10.30 0.16
N PRO A 112 11.35 10.05 0.97
CA PRO A 112 12.36 11.04 1.29
C PRO A 112 13.03 11.62 0.03
N LYS A 113 13.25 12.93 -0.01
CA LYS A 113 13.87 13.63 -1.12
C LYS A 113 14.93 14.61 -0.60
N GLN A 114 16.02 14.74 -1.33
CA GLN A 114 17.07 15.73 -0.98
C GLN A 114 16.72 17.13 -1.49
N GLY A 115 16.17 17.22 -2.71
CA GLY A 115 15.84 18.49 -3.37
C GLY A 115 14.41 18.97 -3.09
N LYS A 116 14.13 20.24 -3.48
CA LYS A 116 12.83 20.89 -3.32
C LYS A 116 11.98 20.92 -4.62
N MET A 117 12.49 20.32 -5.70
CA MET A 117 11.88 20.46 -7.04
C MET A 117 10.89 19.34 -7.39
N SER A 118 10.90 18.22 -6.68
CA SER A 118 9.94 17.14 -6.93
C SER A 118 8.54 17.59 -6.55
N VAL A 119 7.55 17.27 -7.39
CA VAL A 119 6.16 17.65 -7.17
C VAL A 119 5.64 17.16 -5.81
N GLY A 120 4.94 18.02 -5.06
CA GLY A 120 4.40 17.66 -3.74
C GLY A 120 5.43 17.50 -2.62
N VAL A 121 6.72 17.80 -2.86
CA VAL A 121 7.74 17.73 -1.83
C VAL A 121 7.58 18.88 -0.83
N ALA A 122 7.64 18.56 0.46
CA ALA A 122 7.60 19.52 1.56
C ALA A 122 8.31 18.97 2.81
N ARG A 123 8.59 19.84 3.77
CA ARG A 123 9.01 19.41 5.10
C ARG A 123 7.78 18.94 5.89
N GLN A 124 7.64 17.64 6.01
CA GLN A 124 6.52 17.00 6.69
C GLN A 124 6.99 15.74 7.44
N TYR A 125 6.12 15.18 8.28
CA TYR A 125 6.47 13.95 8.99
C TYR A 125 6.68 12.79 8.01
N SER A 126 7.83 12.16 8.10
CA SER A 126 8.21 10.97 7.36
C SER A 126 8.16 9.77 8.31
N GLY A 127 7.22 8.87 8.07
CA GLY A 127 7.08 7.65 8.87
C GLY A 127 8.29 6.73 8.71
N SER A 128 8.87 6.66 7.51
CA SER A 128 10.06 5.84 7.22
C SER A 128 11.32 6.33 7.94
N LEU A 129 11.41 7.64 8.22
CA LEU A 129 12.54 8.24 8.94
C LEU A 129 12.24 8.53 10.42
N GLY A 130 10.99 8.39 10.87
CA GLY A 130 10.55 8.68 12.23
C GLY A 130 10.70 10.16 12.66
N LYS A 131 10.79 11.10 11.71
CA LYS A 131 11.03 12.53 11.96
C LYS A 131 10.43 13.42 10.88
N ILE A 132 10.39 14.73 11.12
CA ILE A 132 10.09 15.73 10.08
C ILE A 132 11.27 15.79 9.12
N ALA A 133 10.99 15.46 7.84
CA ALA A 133 11.98 15.44 6.77
C ALA A 133 11.40 16.03 5.48
N ASN A 134 12.27 16.31 4.52
CA ASN A 134 11.86 16.70 3.19
C ASN A 134 11.42 15.45 2.42
N CYS A 135 10.14 15.30 2.16
CA CYS A 135 9.59 14.12 1.50
C CYS A 135 8.33 14.44 0.68
N GLN A 136 8.04 13.57 -0.27
CA GLN A 136 6.71 13.43 -0.87
C GLN A 136 5.89 12.44 -0.03
N VAL A 137 4.57 12.54 -0.06
CA VAL A 137 3.68 11.55 0.57
C VAL A 137 2.62 11.15 -0.46
N SER A 138 2.35 9.87 -0.59
CA SER A 138 1.16 9.38 -1.31
C SER A 138 0.19 8.71 -0.36
N VAL A 139 -1.09 8.81 -0.64
CA VAL A 139 -2.13 8.00 -0.02
C VAL A 139 -2.42 6.83 -0.94
N ASN A 140 -2.57 5.64 -0.40
CA ASN A 140 -2.69 4.41 -1.16
C ASN A 140 -3.92 3.64 -0.75
N CYS A 141 -4.55 2.99 -1.72
CA CYS A 141 -5.61 2.01 -1.54
C CYS A 141 -5.10 0.64 -1.96
N TYR A 142 -5.28 -0.34 -1.12
CA TYR A 142 -4.81 -1.71 -1.29
C TYR A 142 -5.95 -2.68 -0.99
N TYR A 143 -6.08 -3.73 -1.76
CA TYR A 143 -7.05 -4.80 -1.52
C TYR A 143 -6.34 -5.98 -0.86
N ALA A 144 -6.96 -6.54 0.18
CA ALA A 144 -6.48 -7.76 0.81
C ALA A 144 -7.62 -8.71 1.13
N GLU A 145 -7.47 -9.94 0.71
CA GLU A 145 -8.28 -11.09 1.07
C GLU A 145 -7.35 -12.17 1.66
N ARG A 146 -7.90 -13.26 2.19
CA ARG A 146 -7.11 -14.28 2.90
C ARG A 146 -5.91 -14.80 2.12
N ASN A 147 -6.04 -14.96 0.81
CA ASN A 147 -5.05 -15.63 -0.03
C ASN A 147 -4.47 -14.75 -1.15
N VAL A 148 -4.95 -13.52 -1.29
CA VAL A 148 -4.50 -12.60 -2.32
C VAL A 148 -4.57 -11.16 -1.82
N ALA A 149 -3.54 -10.38 -2.13
CA ALA A 149 -3.49 -8.98 -1.77
C ALA A 149 -2.74 -8.20 -2.86
N TRP A 150 -3.22 -7.01 -3.24
CA TRP A 150 -2.68 -6.25 -4.35
C TRP A 150 -3.05 -4.75 -4.29
N PRO A 151 -2.19 -3.85 -4.83
CA PRO A 151 -2.46 -2.42 -4.83
C PRO A 151 -3.62 -2.07 -5.78
N VAL A 152 -4.51 -1.19 -5.33
CA VAL A 152 -5.66 -0.72 -6.11
C VAL A 152 -5.35 0.58 -6.82
N SER A 153 -4.96 1.59 -6.06
CA SER A 153 -4.69 2.94 -6.56
C SER A 153 -3.84 3.73 -5.59
N THR A 154 -3.23 4.79 -6.10
CA THR A 154 -2.43 5.72 -5.31
C THR A 154 -2.67 7.14 -5.79
N ARG A 155 -2.46 8.12 -4.91
CA ARG A 155 -2.46 9.53 -5.23
C ARG A 155 -1.46 10.31 -4.40
N LEU A 156 -0.69 11.18 -5.06
CA LEU A 156 0.23 12.09 -4.40
C LEU A 156 -0.54 13.11 -3.57
N TYR A 157 -0.16 13.27 -2.32
CA TYR A 157 -0.61 14.35 -1.45
C TYR A 157 0.06 15.66 -1.87
N LEU A 158 -0.75 16.70 -2.08
CA LEU A 158 -0.26 18.03 -2.41
C LEU A 158 -0.32 18.90 -1.13
N PRO A 159 0.82 19.22 -0.51
CA PRO A 159 0.88 20.10 0.65
C PRO A 159 0.31 21.49 0.35
N GLU A 160 -0.18 22.18 1.36
CA GLU A 160 -0.79 23.51 1.24
C GLU A 160 0.14 24.55 0.61
N GLU A 161 1.44 24.49 0.91
CA GLU A 161 2.45 25.36 0.28
C GLU A 161 2.58 25.16 -1.25
N TRP A 162 2.13 24.04 -1.80
CA TRP A 162 2.06 23.81 -3.23
C TRP A 162 0.75 24.36 -3.82
N SER A 163 -0.38 24.05 -3.19
CA SER A 163 -1.69 24.51 -3.66
C SER A 163 -1.83 26.04 -3.62
N SER A 164 -1.05 26.69 -2.77
CA SER A 164 -0.98 28.17 -2.67
C SER A 164 -0.04 28.82 -3.68
N ASP A 165 0.68 28.04 -4.51
CA ASP A 165 1.62 28.51 -5.53
C ASP A 165 1.19 28.02 -6.93
N PRO A 166 0.33 28.77 -7.64
CA PRO A 166 -0.16 28.37 -8.97
C PRO A 166 0.94 28.22 -10.02
N GLU A 167 2.00 29.04 -9.97
CA GLU A 167 3.11 28.94 -10.92
C GLU A 167 3.89 27.63 -10.71
N ARG A 168 4.15 27.29 -9.48
CA ARG A 168 4.82 26.03 -9.11
C ARG A 168 3.98 24.82 -9.53
N CYS A 169 2.66 24.88 -9.31
CA CYS A 169 1.73 23.86 -9.78
C CYS A 169 1.76 23.70 -11.30
N GLN A 170 1.72 24.81 -12.04
CA GLN A 170 1.77 24.80 -13.50
C GLN A 170 3.09 24.22 -14.02
N LYS A 171 4.24 24.64 -13.45
CA LYS A 171 5.57 24.11 -13.81
C LYS A 171 5.70 22.61 -13.55
N ALA A 172 5.04 22.10 -12.52
CA ALA A 172 4.99 20.68 -12.21
C ALA A 172 3.96 19.90 -13.02
N GLY A 173 3.15 20.56 -13.86
CA GLY A 173 2.11 19.95 -14.68
C GLY A 173 0.97 19.37 -13.87
N ILE A 174 0.61 20.00 -12.74
CA ILE A 174 -0.53 19.58 -11.92
C ILE A 174 -1.82 19.99 -12.64
N PRO A 175 -2.76 19.05 -12.89
CA PRO A 175 -4.07 19.39 -13.45
C PRO A 175 -4.82 20.41 -12.59
N LYS A 176 -5.59 21.29 -13.20
CA LYS A 176 -6.29 22.38 -12.48
C LYS A 176 -7.21 21.86 -11.37
N GLU A 177 -7.91 20.75 -11.63
CA GLU A 177 -8.78 20.06 -10.69
C GLU A 177 -8.03 19.44 -9.48
N GLU A 178 -6.72 19.25 -9.64
CA GLU A 178 -5.83 18.67 -8.62
C GLU A 178 -5.05 19.70 -7.81
N THR A 179 -5.12 20.99 -8.16
CA THR A 179 -4.40 22.07 -7.46
C THR A 179 -5.02 22.43 -6.11
N ARG A 180 -6.31 22.09 -5.88
CA ARG A 180 -6.95 22.32 -4.59
C ARG A 180 -6.29 21.46 -3.52
N HIS A 181 -5.93 22.09 -2.39
CA HIS A 181 -5.48 21.34 -1.24
C HIS A 181 -6.56 20.36 -0.75
N LYS A 182 -6.17 19.12 -0.56
CA LYS A 182 -7.00 18.07 0.05
C LYS A 182 -6.23 17.44 1.21
N LYS A 183 -6.92 17.25 2.32
CA LYS A 183 -6.36 16.44 3.42
C LYS A 183 -6.09 15.02 2.96
N LYS A 184 -5.19 14.29 3.63
CA LYS A 184 -4.93 12.88 3.34
C LYS A 184 -6.19 12.02 3.50
N SER A 185 -7.07 12.37 4.44
CA SER A 185 -8.37 11.74 4.66
C SER A 185 -9.35 11.96 3.49
N GLU A 186 -9.38 13.16 2.89
CA GLU A 186 -10.18 13.41 1.68
C GLU A 186 -9.66 12.59 0.49
N ILE A 187 -8.33 12.52 0.32
CA ILE A 187 -7.71 11.68 -0.72
C ILE A 187 -8.04 10.19 -0.49
N ALA A 188 -8.01 9.71 0.74
CA ALA A 188 -8.37 8.34 1.08
C ALA A 188 -9.83 8.02 0.71
N LEU A 189 -10.76 8.96 0.93
CA LEU A 189 -12.17 8.84 0.52
C LEU A 189 -12.33 8.85 -1.01
N ASP A 190 -11.57 9.69 -1.72
CA ASP A 190 -11.54 9.68 -3.19
C ASP A 190 -11.06 8.33 -3.73
N LEU A 191 -10.00 7.75 -3.14
CA LEU A 191 -9.50 6.43 -3.52
C LEU A 191 -10.48 5.30 -3.19
N LEU A 192 -11.21 5.40 -2.08
CA LEU A 192 -12.29 4.48 -1.74
C LEU A 192 -13.43 4.55 -2.77
N SER A 193 -13.83 5.77 -3.16
CA SER A 193 -14.83 5.98 -4.23
C SER A 193 -14.36 5.40 -5.56
N LYS A 194 -13.08 5.61 -5.91
CA LYS A 194 -12.47 5.03 -7.12
C LYS A 194 -12.48 3.50 -7.08
N ALA A 195 -12.17 2.88 -5.94
CA ALA A 195 -12.23 1.42 -5.80
C ALA A 195 -13.65 0.88 -6.04
N LYS A 196 -14.69 1.59 -5.57
CA LYS A 196 -16.10 1.25 -5.86
C LYS A 196 -16.42 1.35 -7.35
N THR A 197 -15.99 2.44 -7.99
CA THR A 197 -16.19 2.64 -9.44
C THR A 197 -15.49 1.55 -10.27
N LEU A 198 -14.35 1.05 -9.79
CA LEU A 198 -13.65 -0.10 -10.39
C LEU A 198 -14.32 -1.45 -10.09
N GLY A 199 -15.46 -1.47 -9.39
CA GLY A 199 -16.24 -2.67 -9.13
C GLY A 199 -15.64 -3.61 -8.07
N ILE A 200 -14.68 -3.14 -7.26
CA ILE A 200 -14.05 -3.96 -6.22
C ILE A 200 -15.06 -4.24 -5.12
N ARG A 201 -15.26 -5.52 -4.82
CA ARG A 201 -16.11 -5.97 -3.71
C ARG A 201 -15.27 -6.14 -2.45
N TYR A 202 -15.71 -5.54 -1.36
CA TYR A 202 -15.05 -5.62 -0.06
C TYR A 202 -16.08 -5.56 1.08
N ARG A 203 -15.66 -5.97 2.27
CA ARG A 203 -16.53 -6.03 3.47
C ARG A 203 -16.24 -4.93 4.47
N ALA A 204 -15.03 -4.39 4.45
CA ALA A 204 -14.62 -3.36 5.40
C ALA A 204 -13.49 -2.49 4.84
N VAL A 205 -13.37 -1.30 5.40
CA VAL A 205 -12.24 -0.39 5.24
C VAL A 205 -11.36 -0.48 6.48
N ILE A 206 -10.05 -0.54 6.28
CA ILE A 206 -9.06 -0.53 7.36
C ILE A 206 -8.10 0.63 7.10
N ALA A 207 -7.78 1.40 8.14
CA ALA A 207 -6.90 2.55 8.00
C ALA A 207 -6.02 2.74 9.25
N ASP A 208 -4.95 3.52 9.07
CA ASP A 208 -4.04 3.90 10.14
C ASP A 208 -4.63 4.96 11.10
N ALA A 209 -3.91 5.27 12.17
CA ALA A 209 -4.35 6.28 13.14
C ALA A 209 -4.35 7.71 12.58
N GLY A 210 -3.53 7.99 11.55
CA GLY A 210 -3.55 9.29 10.88
C GLY A 210 -4.86 9.60 10.16
N LEU A 211 -5.57 8.54 9.73
CA LEU A 211 -6.92 8.61 9.16
C LEU A 211 -7.99 8.34 10.24
N GLY A 212 -7.75 7.40 11.14
CA GLY A 212 -8.72 6.98 12.15
C GLY A 212 -9.03 8.03 13.22
N ASP A 213 -8.11 8.94 13.48
CA ASP A 213 -8.32 10.06 14.41
C ASP A 213 -9.03 11.27 13.78
N ASP A 214 -9.26 11.26 12.46
CA ASP A 214 -10.04 12.33 11.80
C ASP A 214 -11.55 12.03 11.89
N PRO A 215 -12.33 12.78 12.72
CA PRO A 215 -13.77 12.57 12.86
C PRO A 215 -14.51 12.69 11.53
N SER A 216 -14.08 13.61 10.64
CA SER A 216 -14.71 13.83 9.33
C SER A 216 -14.56 12.62 8.42
N PHE A 217 -13.42 11.92 8.50
CA PHE A 217 -13.18 10.68 7.78
C PHE A 217 -14.12 9.57 8.26
N LEU A 218 -14.21 9.37 9.58
CA LEU A 218 -15.10 8.36 10.16
C LEU A 218 -16.57 8.64 9.86
N ASP A 219 -16.98 9.91 9.92
CA ASP A 219 -18.35 10.33 9.59
C ASP A 219 -18.66 10.06 8.10
N SER A 220 -17.72 10.33 7.22
CA SER A 220 -17.86 10.05 5.78
C SER A 220 -18.00 8.55 5.51
N LEU A 221 -17.23 7.70 6.19
CA LEU A 221 -17.38 6.24 6.10
C LEU A 221 -18.77 5.79 6.55
N GLU A 222 -19.26 6.34 7.67
CA GLU A 222 -20.59 6.00 8.20
C GLU A 222 -21.73 6.49 7.32
N MET A 223 -21.62 7.70 6.75
CA MET A 223 -22.57 8.20 5.74
C MET A 223 -22.60 7.30 4.50
N GLY A 224 -21.43 6.82 4.07
CA GLY A 224 -21.29 5.85 3.00
C GLY A 224 -21.71 4.43 3.35
N LYS A 225 -22.19 4.19 4.59
CA LYS A 225 -22.56 2.87 5.14
C LYS A 225 -21.40 1.86 5.13
N GLU A 226 -20.16 2.34 5.18
CA GLU A 226 -18.99 1.50 5.23
C GLU A 226 -18.84 0.84 6.61
N ARG A 227 -18.44 -0.44 6.61
CA ARG A 227 -17.88 -1.07 7.81
C ARG A 227 -16.39 -0.79 7.85
N TYR A 228 -15.88 -0.50 9.04
CA TYR A 228 -14.46 -0.18 9.16
C TYR A 228 -13.86 -0.65 10.49
N VAL A 229 -12.55 -0.86 10.46
CA VAL A 229 -11.67 -0.98 11.62
C VAL A 229 -10.49 -0.05 11.38
N VAL A 230 -10.28 0.91 12.25
CA VAL A 230 -9.19 1.89 12.12
C VAL A 230 -8.33 1.91 13.36
N ASP A 231 -7.02 2.14 13.18
CA ASP A 231 -6.16 2.46 14.30
C ASP A 231 -6.52 3.85 14.82
N VAL A 232 -6.38 4.07 16.12
CA VAL A 232 -6.58 5.38 16.75
C VAL A 232 -5.47 5.64 17.78
N ASN A 233 -5.21 6.91 18.06
CA ASN A 233 -4.22 7.28 19.07
C ASN A 233 -4.73 7.03 20.49
N LYS A 234 -3.82 6.96 21.43
CA LYS A 234 -4.10 6.70 22.86
C LYS A 234 -5.06 7.69 23.49
N ASP A 235 -5.11 8.91 23.00
CA ASP A 235 -5.96 10.01 23.48
C ASP A 235 -7.31 10.11 22.75
N PHE A 236 -7.63 9.13 21.89
CA PHE A 236 -8.94 9.02 21.24
C PHE A 236 -10.07 9.10 22.28
N ARG A 237 -11.04 9.97 22.02
CA ARG A 237 -12.07 10.34 23.01
C ARG A 237 -13.28 9.42 22.93
N ILE A 238 -13.60 8.81 24.06
CA ILE A 238 -14.73 7.88 24.21
C ILE A 238 -15.56 8.17 25.45
N SER A 239 -16.76 7.62 25.50
CA SER A 239 -17.64 7.64 26.67
C SER A 239 -18.32 6.29 26.84
N LEU A 240 -18.49 5.83 28.06
CA LEU A 240 -19.16 4.57 28.39
C LEU A 240 -20.70 4.65 28.33
N SER A 241 -21.26 5.86 28.25
CA SER A 241 -22.70 6.07 28.10
C SER A 241 -22.99 7.22 27.14
N PRO A 242 -24.24 7.33 26.61
CA PRO A 242 -24.60 8.39 25.67
C PRO A 242 -24.43 9.80 26.21
N LYS A 243 -24.51 9.96 27.54
CA LYS A 243 -24.41 11.24 28.27
C LYS A 243 -23.25 11.27 29.26
N GLY A 244 -22.41 10.22 29.31
CA GLY A 244 -21.31 10.11 30.26
C GLY A 244 -20.14 11.05 29.94
N LEU A 245 -19.21 11.16 30.87
CA LEU A 245 -18.00 11.94 30.67
C LEU A 245 -17.14 11.37 29.58
N SER A 246 -16.54 12.26 28.80
CA SER A 246 -15.56 11.89 27.79
C SER A 246 -14.21 11.60 28.46
N GLN A 247 -13.60 10.47 28.15
CA GLN A 247 -12.29 10.05 28.64
C GLN A 247 -11.40 9.55 27.50
N ARG A 248 -10.13 9.40 27.77
CA ARG A 248 -9.16 8.89 26.79
C ARG A 248 -9.22 7.36 26.72
N ALA A 249 -8.89 6.80 25.56
CA ALA A 249 -8.85 5.37 25.36
C ALA A 249 -7.79 4.68 26.24
N ASP A 250 -6.60 5.30 26.40
CA ASP A 250 -5.54 4.78 27.25
C ASP A 250 -5.91 4.78 28.73
N ASP A 251 -6.53 5.85 29.24
CA ASP A 251 -6.97 5.95 30.64
C ASP A 251 -8.00 4.84 30.96
N LEU A 252 -8.99 4.67 30.08
CA LEU A 252 -10.00 3.64 30.26
C LEU A 252 -9.39 2.23 30.29
N THR A 253 -8.52 1.92 29.32
CA THR A 253 -7.97 0.57 29.18
C THR A 253 -6.92 0.23 30.23
N ALA A 254 -6.23 1.24 30.78
CA ALA A 254 -5.28 1.05 31.89
C ALA A 254 -5.95 0.53 33.17
N GLY A 255 -7.19 0.95 33.43
CA GLY A 255 -7.98 0.54 34.61
C GLY A 255 -8.63 -0.86 34.48
N LEU A 256 -8.53 -1.53 33.37
CA LEU A 256 -9.21 -2.81 33.16
C LEU A 256 -8.53 -3.96 33.90
N PRO A 257 -9.31 -4.86 34.57
CA PRO A 257 -8.77 -6.04 35.22
C PRO A 257 -8.20 -7.02 34.19
N ARG A 258 -7.27 -7.88 34.63
CA ARG A 258 -6.67 -8.91 33.76
C ARG A 258 -7.70 -9.80 33.07
N SER A 259 -8.83 -10.08 33.72
CA SER A 259 -9.93 -10.89 33.18
C SER A 259 -10.64 -10.26 31.97
N ALA A 260 -10.52 -8.95 31.76
CA ALA A 260 -11.06 -8.26 30.61
C ALA A 260 -10.22 -8.47 29.32
N TRP A 261 -9.03 -9.04 29.47
CA TRP A 261 -8.10 -9.27 28.37
C TRP A 261 -8.11 -10.74 27.94
N LYS A 262 -8.25 -10.98 26.63
CA LYS A 262 -8.29 -12.32 26.05
C LYS A 262 -7.11 -12.52 25.12
N MET A 263 -6.49 -13.72 25.19
CA MET A 263 -5.47 -14.12 24.22
C MET A 263 -6.15 -14.51 22.92
N VAL A 264 -5.81 -13.81 21.83
CA VAL A 264 -6.31 -14.10 20.49
C VAL A 264 -5.15 -14.43 19.56
N ARG A 265 -5.35 -15.39 18.67
CA ARG A 265 -4.44 -15.76 17.58
C ARG A 265 -5.10 -15.33 16.27
N TRP A 266 -4.35 -14.75 15.35
CA TRP A 266 -4.96 -14.22 14.10
C TRP A 266 -4.34 -14.73 12.81
N ARG A 267 -3.06 -15.07 12.77
CA ARG A 267 -2.42 -15.67 11.59
C ARG A 267 -1.15 -16.42 11.95
N GLU A 268 -0.74 -17.31 11.06
CA GLU A 268 0.55 -17.98 11.13
C GLU A 268 1.64 -17.04 10.61
N GLY A 269 2.74 -16.92 11.34
CA GLY A 269 3.92 -16.16 10.94
C GLY A 269 4.81 -16.96 9.98
N SER A 270 5.87 -16.33 9.46
CA SER A 270 6.80 -16.91 8.49
C SER A 270 7.51 -18.19 8.98
N GLU A 271 7.65 -18.36 10.31
CA GLU A 271 8.26 -19.54 10.94
C GLU A 271 7.26 -20.63 11.32
N GLY A 272 6.01 -20.54 10.87
CA GLY A 272 4.96 -21.50 11.24
C GLY A 272 4.40 -21.31 12.66
N LYS A 273 4.83 -20.27 13.39
CA LYS A 273 4.29 -19.94 14.71
C LYS A 273 3.09 -19.00 14.56
N TRP A 274 2.03 -19.28 15.32
CA TRP A 274 0.88 -18.41 15.38
C TRP A 274 1.21 -17.06 16.04
N LEU A 275 0.94 -15.97 15.34
CA LEU A 275 0.94 -14.63 15.93
C LEU A 275 -0.25 -14.53 16.89
N ARG A 276 0.04 -14.03 18.10
CA ARG A 276 -0.93 -13.92 19.19
C ARG A 276 -0.67 -12.66 20.00
N GLY A 277 -1.71 -12.15 20.62
CA GLY A 277 -1.63 -10.98 21.49
C GLY A 277 -2.76 -10.99 22.51
N SER A 278 -2.69 -10.09 23.46
CA SER A 278 -3.71 -9.89 24.48
C SER A 278 -4.60 -8.72 24.10
N PHE A 279 -5.89 -8.97 23.93
CA PHE A 279 -6.87 -8.00 23.43
C PHE A 279 -8.03 -7.81 24.38
N THR A 280 -8.57 -6.60 24.38
CA THR A 280 -9.87 -6.30 24.95
C THR A 280 -10.73 -5.54 23.95
N ALA A 281 -12.05 -5.68 24.04
CA ALA A 281 -12.99 -4.92 23.23
C ALA A 281 -14.22 -4.56 24.06
N MET A 282 -14.69 -3.34 23.90
CA MET A 282 -15.88 -2.86 24.61
C MET A 282 -16.74 -1.97 23.71
N ARG A 283 -18.04 -2.03 23.92
CA ARG A 283 -18.99 -1.12 23.28
C ARG A 283 -19.03 0.19 24.04
N CYS A 284 -18.70 1.27 23.33
CA CYS A 284 -18.73 2.62 23.89
C CYS A 284 -19.07 3.63 22.78
N TRP A 285 -19.12 4.89 23.13
CA TRP A 285 -19.39 5.99 22.21
C TRP A 285 -18.10 6.76 21.92
N ARG A 286 -17.73 6.92 20.65
CA ARG A 286 -16.74 7.94 20.33
C ARG A 286 -17.33 9.33 20.53
N VAL A 287 -16.50 10.25 20.96
CA VAL A 287 -16.88 11.64 21.22
C VAL A 287 -16.00 12.52 20.35
N ASP A 288 -16.58 13.19 19.36
CA ASP A 288 -15.85 14.17 18.56
C ASP A 288 -15.73 15.53 19.26
N GLY A 289 -14.99 16.46 18.63
CA GLY A 289 -14.79 17.81 19.14
C GLY A 289 -16.07 18.66 19.24
N GLN A 290 -17.15 18.23 18.59
CA GLN A 290 -18.47 18.88 18.64
C GLN A 290 -19.43 18.20 19.61
N GLY A 291 -18.97 17.17 20.32
CA GLY A 291 -19.77 16.41 21.28
C GLY A 291 -20.71 15.39 20.64
N LEU A 292 -20.64 15.18 19.32
CA LEU A 292 -21.39 14.12 18.66
C LEU A 292 -20.93 12.75 19.16
N ARG A 293 -21.88 11.87 19.43
CA ARG A 293 -21.63 10.54 19.99
C ARG A 293 -22.14 9.45 19.08
N LYS A 294 -21.23 8.57 18.65
CA LYS A 294 -21.55 7.40 17.84
C LYS A 294 -21.06 6.13 18.50
N ILE A 295 -21.92 5.12 18.56
CA ILE A 295 -21.62 3.86 19.22
C ILE A 295 -20.76 2.98 18.33
N GLY A 296 -19.72 2.38 18.92
CA GLY A 296 -18.81 1.46 18.22
C GLY A 296 -18.09 0.54 19.19
N TRP A 297 -17.07 -0.10 18.69
CA TRP A 297 -16.13 -0.91 19.44
C TRP A 297 -14.84 -0.11 19.66
N LEU A 298 -14.46 0.12 20.91
CA LEU A 298 -13.08 0.41 21.28
C LEU A 298 -12.40 -0.92 21.51
N MET A 299 -11.30 -1.16 20.80
CA MET A 299 -10.43 -2.31 21.02
C MET A 299 -9.06 -1.83 21.48
N ALA A 300 -8.43 -2.59 22.36
CA ALA A 300 -7.04 -2.36 22.71
C ALA A 300 -6.25 -3.66 22.59
N GLU A 301 -5.05 -3.53 22.06
CA GLU A 301 -4.03 -4.56 22.02
C GLU A 301 -2.97 -4.24 23.07
N ARG A 302 -2.66 -5.23 23.90
CA ARG A 302 -1.55 -5.18 24.84
C ARG A 302 -0.47 -6.12 24.35
N GLU A 303 0.72 -5.63 24.23
CA GLU A 303 1.83 -6.47 23.86
C GLU A 303 2.18 -7.47 24.95
N LEU A 304 2.67 -8.63 24.52
CA LEU A 304 3.12 -9.67 25.44
C LEU A 304 4.44 -9.29 26.11
N PRO A 305 4.74 -9.81 27.31
CA PRO A 305 5.92 -9.42 28.08
C PRO A 305 7.28 -9.59 27.36
N ASP A 306 7.31 -10.37 26.29
CA ASP A 306 8.51 -10.70 25.53
C ASP A 306 8.81 -9.71 24.39
N GLY A 307 8.00 -8.64 24.21
CA GLY A 307 8.12 -7.65 23.15
C GLY A 307 8.36 -6.22 23.67
N GLU A 308 9.06 -5.42 22.89
CA GLU A 308 9.32 -3.98 23.17
C GLU A 308 8.13 -3.07 22.84
N GLY A 309 6.94 -3.59 22.66
CA GLY A 309 5.87 -2.88 22.05
C GLY A 309 5.02 -2.01 22.95
N ARG A 310 4.26 -1.21 22.26
CA ARG A 310 3.35 -0.23 22.84
C ARG A 310 1.92 -0.76 22.73
N ASN A 311 1.07 -0.46 23.72
CA ASN A 311 -0.36 -0.66 23.59
C ASN A 311 -0.87 0.06 22.33
N LYS A 312 -1.78 -0.58 21.60
CA LYS A 312 -2.44 -0.02 20.43
C LYS A 312 -3.94 0.03 20.66
N TRP A 313 -4.57 1.03 20.06
CA TRP A 313 -6.01 1.22 20.16
C TRP A 313 -6.61 1.25 18.77
N HIS A 314 -7.85 0.72 18.68
CA HIS A 314 -8.57 0.64 17.42
C HIS A 314 -10.04 0.99 17.66
N TRP A 315 -10.65 1.54 16.63
CA TRP A 315 -12.07 1.88 16.64
C TRP A 315 -12.79 1.19 15.48
N SER A 316 -14.04 0.73 15.73
CA SER A 316 -14.82 0.03 14.71
C SER A 316 -16.32 0.26 14.87
N ASN A 317 -17.04 0.36 13.75
CA ASN A 317 -18.50 0.43 13.69
C ASN A 317 -19.17 -0.93 13.40
N PHE A 318 -18.45 -2.02 13.54
CA PHE A 318 -19.02 -3.36 13.34
C PHE A 318 -20.18 -3.64 14.32
N PRO A 319 -21.14 -4.54 13.93
CA PRO A 319 -22.29 -4.89 14.77
C PRO A 319 -21.88 -5.43 16.15
N PRO A 320 -22.78 -5.32 17.17
CA PRO A 320 -22.50 -5.86 18.51
C PRO A 320 -22.24 -7.37 18.53
N SER A 321 -22.79 -8.11 17.56
CA SER A 321 -22.60 -9.55 17.43
C SER A 321 -21.25 -9.98 16.85
N THR A 322 -20.38 -9.02 16.49
CA THR A 322 -19.07 -9.35 15.89
C THR A 322 -18.13 -9.90 16.95
N PRO A 323 -17.58 -11.13 16.79
CA PRO A 323 -16.63 -11.71 17.73
C PRO A 323 -15.32 -10.91 17.79
N LEU A 324 -14.68 -10.91 18.97
CA LEU A 324 -13.37 -10.25 19.14
C LEU A 324 -12.33 -10.78 18.17
N GLU A 325 -12.30 -12.09 17.95
CA GLU A 325 -11.37 -12.76 17.04
C GLU A 325 -11.49 -12.22 15.61
N ARG A 326 -12.73 -11.91 15.17
CA ARG A 326 -12.95 -11.32 13.85
C ARG A 326 -12.46 -9.87 13.77
N LEU A 327 -12.68 -9.08 14.80
CA LEU A 327 -12.18 -7.72 14.87
C LEU A 327 -10.65 -7.69 14.86
N VAL A 328 -10.02 -8.60 15.63
CA VAL A 328 -8.57 -8.76 15.69
C VAL A 328 -8.01 -9.20 14.34
N GLU A 329 -8.63 -10.14 13.67
CA GLU A 329 -8.23 -10.57 12.32
C GLU A 329 -8.26 -9.40 11.33
N LEU A 330 -9.34 -8.62 11.33
CA LEU A 330 -9.51 -7.49 10.43
C LEU A 330 -8.45 -6.41 10.64
N MET A 331 -8.23 -5.98 11.88
CA MET A 331 -7.24 -4.92 12.16
C MET A 331 -5.82 -5.33 11.75
N HIS A 332 -5.48 -6.60 11.93
CA HIS A 332 -4.15 -7.10 11.55
C HIS A 332 -3.98 -7.31 10.03
N ARG A 333 -5.02 -7.22 9.22
CA ARG A 333 -4.86 -7.21 7.75
C ARG A 333 -4.11 -5.98 7.25
N ARG A 334 -4.00 -4.91 8.04
CA ARG A 334 -3.24 -3.71 7.68
C ARG A 334 -1.77 -4.00 7.35
N HIS A 335 -1.18 -5.06 7.91
CA HIS A 335 0.20 -5.47 7.56
C HIS A 335 0.42 -5.67 6.05
N HIS A 336 -0.61 -6.02 5.27
CA HIS A 336 -0.45 -6.23 3.82
C HIS A 336 -0.09 -4.95 3.07
N ILE A 337 -0.67 -3.79 3.45
CA ILE A 337 -0.30 -2.53 2.80
C ILE A 337 1.07 -2.04 3.26
N GLU A 338 1.44 -2.27 4.51
CA GLU A 338 2.79 -1.97 5.02
C GLU A 338 3.84 -2.82 4.28
N GLN A 339 3.56 -4.10 4.08
CA GLN A 339 4.41 -5.00 3.31
C GLN A 339 4.53 -4.54 1.85
N PHE A 340 3.42 -4.17 1.21
CA PHE A 340 3.44 -3.60 -0.14
C PHE A 340 4.32 -2.36 -0.20
N HIS A 341 4.18 -1.42 0.74
CA HIS A 341 5.01 -0.22 0.77
C HIS A 341 6.50 -0.55 0.88
N GLN A 342 6.85 -1.49 1.76
CA GLN A 342 8.22 -1.95 1.92
C GLN A 342 8.74 -2.61 0.64
N GLU A 343 8.03 -3.59 0.10
CA GLU A 343 8.45 -4.35 -1.07
C GLU A 343 8.49 -3.51 -2.34
N ALA A 344 7.50 -2.64 -2.57
CA ALA A 344 7.49 -1.74 -3.70
C ALA A 344 8.69 -0.77 -3.68
N LYS A 345 9.11 -0.30 -2.50
CA LYS A 345 10.29 0.55 -2.36
C LYS A 345 11.58 -0.26 -2.52
N THR A 346 11.72 -1.36 -1.78
CA THR A 346 13.00 -2.11 -1.73
C THR A 346 13.22 -2.99 -2.96
N LEU A 347 12.16 -3.65 -3.48
CA LEU A 347 12.27 -4.59 -4.60
C LEU A 347 12.00 -3.95 -5.95
N LEU A 348 11.08 -2.99 -6.04
CA LEU A 348 10.70 -2.36 -7.30
C LEU A 348 11.21 -0.92 -7.45
N GLY A 349 11.92 -0.37 -6.46
CA GLY A 349 12.51 0.97 -6.51
C GLY A 349 11.48 2.10 -6.58
N TRP A 350 10.29 1.92 -6.00
CA TRP A 350 9.23 2.93 -6.04
C TRP A 350 9.66 4.29 -5.47
N ASP A 351 10.51 4.32 -4.48
CA ASP A 351 11.08 5.53 -3.84
C ASP A 351 12.25 6.16 -4.62
N GLN A 352 12.77 5.44 -5.62
CA GLN A 352 13.93 5.87 -6.41
C GLN A 352 13.56 6.74 -7.62
N TYR A 353 12.27 6.98 -7.85
CA TYR A 353 11.83 7.93 -8.88
C TYR A 353 12.27 9.37 -8.54
N GLN A 354 13.01 10.00 -9.44
CA GLN A 354 13.60 11.34 -9.25
C GLN A 354 12.94 12.43 -10.10
N GLY A 355 11.84 12.13 -10.76
CA GLY A 355 11.13 13.08 -11.60
C GLY A 355 10.47 14.23 -10.81
N ARG A 356 10.20 15.34 -11.53
CA ARG A 356 9.66 16.57 -10.96
C ARG A 356 8.18 16.79 -11.28
N LEU A 357 7.63 16.03 -12.25
CA LEU A 357 6.31 16.26 -12.81
C LEU A 357 5.25 15.39 -12.12
N TRP A 358 4.04 15.94 -11.98
CA TRP A 358 2.87 15.25 -11.47
C TRP A 358 2.56 13.96 -12.25
N ARG A 359 2.47 14.06 -13.58
CA ARG A 359 2.24 12.93 -14.48
C ARG A 359 3.31 11.85 -14.27
N GLY A 360 4.57 12.24 -14.21
CA GLY A 360 5.68 11.29 -14.04
C GLY A 360 5.61 10.52 -12.74
N PHE A 361 5.23 11.16 -11.63
CA PHE A 361 5.03 10.48 -10.35
C PHE A 361 3.92 9.42 -10.44
N HIS A 362 2.74 9.79 -10.96
CA HIS A 362 1.60 8.88 -11.04
C HIS A 362 1.85 7.73 -12.02
N ARG A 363 2.49 7.99 -13.16
CA ARG A 363 2.88 6.95 -14.13
C ARG A 363 3.87 5.97 -13.56
N ASN A 364 4.91 6.47 -12.87
CA ASN A 364 5.84 5.59 -12.17
C ASN A 364 5.12 4.71 -11.13
N ALA A 365 4.22 5.30 -10.35
CA ALA A 365 3.46 4.56 -9.35
C ALA A 365 2.54 3.50 -9.98
N ILE A 366 1.84 3.82 -11.09
CA ILE A 366 0.99 2.86 -11.79
C ILE A 366 1.81 1.71 -12.38
N ILE A 367 2.98 2.00 -12.98
CA ILE A 367 3.85 0.94 -13.51
C ILE A 367 4.43 0.09 -12.39
N THR A 368 4.78 0.69 -11.25
CA THR A 368 5.20 -0.07 -10.06
C THR A 368 4.08 -0.98 -9.54
N MET A 369 2.85 -0.48 -9.47
CA MET A 369 1.69 -1.30 -9.11
C MET A 369 1.41 -2.40 -10.14
N LEU A 370 1.63 -2.14 -11.44
CA LEU A 370 1.52 -3.14 -12.50
C LEU A 370 2.56 -4.25 -12.32
N ALA A 371 3.82 -3.88 -12.06
CA ALA A 371 4.90 -4.84 -11.79
C ALA A 371 4.64 -5.66 -10.52
N TYR A 372 4.17 -5.03 -9.45
CA TYR A 372 3.79 -5.73 -8.23
C TYR A 372 2.63 -6.71 -8.46
N SER A 373 1.60 -6.26 -9.18
CA SER A 373 0.45 -7.11 -9.52
C SER A 373 0.83 -8.28 -10.41
N PHE A 374 1.79 -8.10 -11.31
CA PHE A 374 2.35 -9.20 -12.10
C PHE A 374 2.98 -10.28 -11.22
N LEU A 375 3.78 -9.90 -10.21
CA LEU A 375 4.37 -10.86 -9.28
C LEU A 375 3.30 -11.62 -8.47
N VAL A 376 2.26 -10.91 -8.02
CA VAL A 376 1.12 -11.53 -7.33
C VAL A 376 0.37 -12.50 -8.25
N TRP A 377 0.12 -12.10 -9.51
CA TRP A 377 -0.52 -12.93 -10.51
C TRP A 377 0.30 -14.19 -10.82
N LEU A 378 1.59 -14.04 -11.02
CA LEU A 378 2.51 -15.15 -11.31
C LEU A 378 2.51 -16.18 -10.17
N GLU A 379 2.59 -15.73 -8.94
CA GLU A 379 2.53 -16.61 -7.77
C GLU A 379 1.17 -17.31 -7.65
N PHE A 380 0.08 -16.60 -7.93
CA PHE A 380 -1.26 -17.19 -7.95
C PHE A 380 -1.36 -18.30 -8.99
N GLN A 381 -0.85 -18.10 -10.21
CA GLN A 381 -0.81 -19.12 -11.28
C GLN A 381 0.01 -20.33 -10.85
N GLN A 382 1.19 -20.13 -10.28
CA GLN A 382 2.03 -21.22 -9.77
C GLN A 382 1.31 -22.03 -8.69
N ARG A 383 0.61 -21.40 -7.76
CA ARG A 383 -0.18 -22.09 -6.73
C ARG A 383 -1.34 -22.90 -7.29
N GLN A 384 -1.97 -22.45 -8.37
CA GLN A 384 -3.02 -23.20 -9.07
C GLN A 384 -2.46 -24.41 -9.82
N SER A 385 -1.28 -24.29 -10.38
CA SER A 385 -0.60 -25.37 -11.11
C SER A 385 -0.07 -26.46 -10.17
N ILE A 386 0.34 -26.13 -8.98
CA ILE A 386 0.82 -27.06 -7.96
C ILE A 386 -0.38 -27.59 -7.16
N LYS A 387 -1.03 -28.63 -7.65
CA LYS A 387 -2.00 -29.45 -6.86
C LYS A 387 -1.23 -30.27 -5.83
N LEU A 388 -0.80 -29.66 -4.73
CA LEU A 388 -0.27 -30.39 -3.59
C LEU A 388 -1.43 -30.87 -2.70
N PRO A 389 -1.61 -32.19 -2.49
CA PRO A 389 -2.58 -32.69 -1.53
C PRO A 389 -2.11 -32.33 -0.12
N GLY A 390 -2.95 -31.64 0.65
CA GLY A 390 -2.89 -31.70 2.11
C GLY A 390 -2.08 -30.65 2.87
N ARG A 391 -1.58 -29.56 2.28
CA ARG A 391 -1.05 -28.43 3.09
C ARG A 391 -2.10 -27.36 3.32
N PRO A 392 -2.29 -26.87 4.56
CA PRO A 392 -3.11 -25.70 4.80
C PRO A 392 -2.54 -24.52 4.01
N ARG A 393 -3.41 -23.77 3.33
CA ARG A 393 -3.06 -22.59 2.54
C ARG A 393 -2.46 -21.53 3.47
N GLN A 394 -1.15 -21.32 3.35
CA GLN A 394 -0.51 -20.18 4.03
C GLN A 394 -0.95 -18.87 3.35
N PRO A 395 -1.14 -17.79 4.10
CA PRO A 395 -1.37 -16.49 3.50
C PRO A 395 -0.16 -16.09 2.65
N PHE A 396 -0.45 -15.44 1.53
CA PHE A 396 0.52 -14.87 0.62
C PHE A 396 1.54 -14.01 1.37
N SER A 397 2.81 -14.30 1.18
CA SER A 397 3.92 -13.41 1.49
C SER A 397 4.76 -13.28 0.22
N PRO A 398 4.76 -12.13 -0.46
CA PRO A 398 5.56 -11.90 -1.66
C PRO A 398 7.08 -11.85 -1.37
N SER A 399 7.50 -12.06 -0.12
CA SER A 399 8.89 -11.96 0.31
C SER A 399 9.82 -13.10 -0.17
N LYS A 400 9.32 -14.03 -1.00
CA LYS A 400 10.19 -15.04 -1.65
C LYS A 400 9.86 -15.06 -3.14
N GLY A 401 10.54 -14.19 -3.86
CA GLY A 401 10.78 -14.41 -5.29
C GLY A 401 11.36 -15.82 -5.51
N PRO A 402 11.30 -16.36 -6.73
CA PRO A 402 11.82 -17.69 -7.00
C PRO A 402 13.23 -17.77 -6.41
N SER A 403 13.46 -18.71 -5.51
CA SER A 403 14.78 -18.99 -4.97
C SER A 403 15.63 -19.48 -6.13
N SER A 404 16.26 -18.56 -6.86
CA SER A 404 17.39 -18.91 -7.67
C SER A 404 18.47 -19.36 -6.68
N SER A 405 18.80 -20.63 -6.70
CA SER A 405 20.00 -21.19 -6.07
C SER A 405 21.23 -20.60 -6.75
N ILE A 406 21.56 -19.36 -6.41
CA ILE A 406 22.82 -18.70 -6.73
C ILE A 406 23.54 -18.53 -5.39
N PRO A 407 24.72 -19.15 -5.21
CA PRO A 407 25.49 -19.00 -3.97
C PRO A 407 25.90 -17.52 -3.78
N PRO A 408 26.02 -17.05 -2.52
CA PRO A 408 26.38 -15.67 -2.24
C PRO A 408 27.78 -15.37 -2.77
N PHE A 409 27.91 -14.25 -3.48
CA PHE A 409 29.18 -13.70 -3.93
C PHE A 409 29.92 -13.13 -2.74
N HIS A 410 31.02 -13.78 -2.33
CA HIS A 410 31.97 -13.23 -1.38
C HIS A 410 32.97 -12.33 -2.13
N PRO A 411 33.06 -11.04 -1.83
CA PRO A 411 34.15 -10.22 -2.35
C PRO A 411 35.46 -10.63 -1.68
N SER A 412 36.45 -11.03 -2.45
CA SER A 412 37.81 -11.23 -1.99
C SER A 412 38.44 -9.89 -1.59
N PRO A 413 39.23 -9.81 -0.50
CA PRO A 413 39.88 -8.60 -0.13
C PRO A 413 41.09 -8.36 -1.06
N HIS A 414 41.08 -7.26 -1.75
CA HIS A 414 42.27 -6.78 -2.44
C HIS A 414 43.18 -5.98 -1.48
N ARG A 415 44.42 -6.38 -1.49
CA ARG A 415 45.58 -5.66 -0.94
C ARG A 415 45.76 -4.30 -1.61
#